data_674b7e542032ee8625b602b8318bce13
#
_entry.id   674b7e542032ee8625b602b8318bce13
#
_cell.length_a   1.000
_cell.length_b   1.000
_cell.length_c   1.000
_cell.angle_alpha   90.00
_cell.angle_beta   90.00
_cell.angle_gamma   90.00
#
_symmetry.space_group_name_H-M   'P 1'
#
loop_
_entity.id
_entity.type
_entity.pdbx_description
1 polymer ?
#
loop_
_entity_poly.entity_id
_entity_poly.type
_entity_poly.pdbx_seq_one_letter_code
_entity_poly.pdbx_strand_id
1 'polypeptide(L)'
;MPSSISRTRFGAAVAGAFLGGLLVASALDWTHVGFAQSSGGAKPTAQEVKPLADASNAFVSISEHVTPAVVSIQVESTRRPSRSGQRVPPGLEDFFRQFDTPQRSQPVESSGSGFIVSADGFILTNNHVVADADRVTVKLTDGRTYTAKVIGRDPTTDIAVIKIDGKDLPTATLGDDNSARVGEWVLAIGNPLGLDFTVTAGIVSAKGRTVRGLLPSQYAISDFIQTDAAINPGNSGGPLVNIRGEVIGVNSAIASTTGYYSGYGFAIPITLAKDVMRDLIAYGRVKRAALGVSIQDVDAEDARAAGLSEIHGVKVGGYSGEDSPSRKAGIEPGDVIVSIDNRPVDRVSTLQRIVRSHKPNDVLSVGVVRFGAKKSFNVKLLEVQDDDAVASGERARGGATPEAVSYDKLGIAVAPVPSELAQRSAESEQFKKGLLVTDVSSAGPAYKKLIEERDIILEVLNPAPRMVVTSQGELERALGKVKSGEYATLLVYNLDQGQTRVESLRVQ
;
A
#
# COMPACT_ATOMS: atom_id res chain seq x y z
N MET A 1 -11.39 -82.24 28.73
CA MET A 1 -10.15 -81.53 28.58
C MET A 1 -10.10 -80.88 27.19
N PRO A 2 -10.12 -79.57 27.02
CA PRO A 2 -10.04 -79.01 25.67
C PRO A 2 -8.54 -79.05 25.28
N SER A 3 -8.30 -79.59 24.07
CA SER A 3 -7.00 -79.74 23.47
C SER A 3 -6.44 -78.31 23.11
N SER A 4 -5.34 -77.93 23.70
CA SER A 4 -4.65 -76.70 23.37
C SER A 4 -4.04 -76.76 21.99
N ILE A 5 -4.58 -75.98 21.06
CA ILE A 5 -4.01 -75.83 19.73
C ILE A 5 -2.64 -75.19 19.93
N SER A 6 -1.55 -75.81 19.47
CA SER A 6 -0.22 -75.29 19.65
C SER A 6 -0.10 -73.98 18.87
N ARG A 7 0.58 -73.02 19.43
CA ARG A 7 0.80 -71.70 18.84
C ARG A 7 1.34 -71.73 17.38
N THR A 8 2.11 -72.77 17.07
CA THR A 8 2.62 -73.00 15.74
C THR A 8 1.54 -73.42 14.72
N ARG A 9 0.51 -74.25 15.16
CA ARG A 9 -0.58 -74.60 14.28
C ARG A 9 -1.56 -73.43 14.06
N PHE A 10 -1.76 -72.62 15.04
CA PHE A 10 -2.56 -71.39 14.90
C PHE A 10 -1.87 -70.37 13.96
N GLY A 11 -0.57 -70.18 14.10
CA GLY A 11 0.20 -69.30 13.21
C GLY A 11 0.19 -69.78 11.76
N ALA A 12 0.30 -71.13 11.54
CA ALA A 12 0.25 -71.67 10.21
C ALA A 12 -1.14 -71.51 9.55
N ALA A 13 -2.22 -71.68 10.36
CA ALA A 13 -3.60 -71.47 9.87
C ALA A 13 -3.89 -70.03 9.49
N VAL A 14 -3.40 -69.07 10.29
CA VAL A 14 -3.52 -67.61 9.99
C VAL A 14 -2.71 -67.23 8.76
N ALA A 15 -1.48 -67.72 8.61
CA ALA A 15 -0.65 -67.49 7.44
C ALA A 15 -1.28 -68.10 6.17
N GLY A 16 -1.85 -69.36 6.27
CA GLY A 16 -2.57 -69.99 5.17
C GLY A 16 -3.83 -69.24 4.74
N ALA A 17 -4.61 -68.72 5.72
CA ALA A 17 -5.77 -67.87 5.43
C ALA A 17 -5.42 -66.57 4.78
N PHE A 18 -4.33 -65.94 5.22
CA PHE A 18 -3.83 -64.68 4.63
C PHE A 18 -3.33 -64.89 3.19
N LEU A 19 -2.56 -65.93 2.94
CA LEU A 19 -2.09 -66.28 1.59
C LEU A 19 -3.25 -66.71 0.68
N GLY A 20 -4.21 -67.48 1.19
CA GLY A 20 -5.41 -67.80 0.47
C GLY A 20 -6.27 -66.60 0.13
N GLY A 21 -6.43 -65.70 1.06
CA GLY A 21 -7.12 -64.41 0.84
C GLY A 21 -6.44 -63.54 -0.23
N LEU A 22 -5.11 -63.52 -0.23
CA LEU A 22 -4.30 -62.81 -1.24
C LEU A 22 -4.47 -63.44 -2.64
N LEU A 23 -4.48 -64.77 -2.73
CA LEU A 23 -4.70 -65.49 -4.00
C LEU A 23 -6.11 -65.26 -4.54
N VAL A 24 -7.13 -65.30 -3.68
CA VAL A 24 -8.51 -64.99 -4.08
C VAL A 24 -8.69 -63.56 -4.49
N ALA A 25 -8.09 -62.61 -3.74
CA ALA A 25 -8.12 -61.22 -4.09
C ALA A 25 -7.41 -60.93 -5.42
N SER A 26 -6.30 -61.63 -5.68
CA SER A 26 -5.58 -61.55 -6.96
C SER A 26 -6.37 -62.17 -8.12
N ALA A 27 -7.07 -63.30 -7.88
CA ALA A 27 -7.89 -63.95 -8.89
C ALA A 27 -9.18 -63.18 -9.22
N LEU A 28 -9.66 -62.35 -8.29
CA LEU A 28 -10.81 -61.46 -8.48
C LEU A 28 -10.40 -60.08 -8.97
N ASP A 29 -9.12 -59.87 -9.34
CA ASP A 29 -8.58 -58.59 -9.82
C ASP A 29 -8.72 -57.44 -8.78
N TRP A 30 -8.94 -57.76 -7.50
CA TRP A 30 -9.07 -56.82 -6.41
C TRP A 30 -7.73 -56.34 -5.86
N THR A 31 -6.65 -57.02 -6.22
CA THR A 31 -5.29 -56.52 -5.95
C THR A 31 -4.70 -55.98 -7.24
N HIS A 32 -5.26 -54.86 -7.72
CA HIS A 32 -4.42 -53.95 -8.44
C HIS A 32 -3.45 -53.35 -7.43
N VAL A 33 -2.37 -54.07 -7.09
CA VAL A 33 -1.15 -53.40 -6.66
C VAL A 33 -0.75 -52.58 -7.86
N GLY A 34 -1.23 -51.36 -7.90
CA GLY A 34 -0.72 -50.37 -8.83
C GLY A 34 0.73 -50.11 -8.46
N PHE A 35 1.62 -50.98 -8.91
CA PHE A 35 2.90 -50.47 -9.34
C PHE A 35 2.50 -49.33 -10.26
N ALA A 36 2.93 -48.08 -9.92
CA ALA A 36 2.89 -46.99 -10.86
C ALA A 36 3.63 -47.46 -12.11
N GLN A 37 2.90 -48.25 -12.95
CA GLN A 37 3.28 -48.35 -14.33
C GLN A 37 3.28 -46.92 -14.77
N SER A 38 4.48 -46.35 -14.91
CA SER A 38 4.66 -45.20 -15.75
C SER A 38 3.95 -45.61 -17.05
N SER A 39 2.66 -45.26 -17.16
CA SER A 39 2.03 -45.13 -18.44
C SER A 39 2.92 -44.11 -19.14
N GLY A 40 3.82 -44.65 -19.96
CA GLY A 40 4.69 -43.85 -20.80
C GLY A 40 3.79 -43.12 -21.78
N GLY A 41 3.08 -42.13 -21.27
CA GLY A 41 2.47 -41.09 -22.09
C GLY A 41 3.60 -40.60 -22.98
N ALA A 42 3.40 -40.64 -24.27
CA ALA A 42 4.38 -40.18 -25.24
C ALA A 42 4.86 -38.83 -24.77
N LYS A 43 6.17 -38.64 -24.55
CA LYS A 43 6.71 -37.33 -24.19
C LYS A 43 6.23 -36.34 -25.24
N PRO A 44 5.75 -35.15 -24.83
CA PRO A 44 5.32 -34.14 -25.77
C PRO A 44 6.40 -33.89 -26.80
N THR A 45 6.03 -33.76 -28.04
CA THR A 45 6.97 -33.53 -29.16
C THR A 45 7.59 -32.14 -29.00
N ALA A 46 8.80 -31.94 -29.55
CA ALA A 46 9.48 -30.64 -29.55
C ALA A 46 8.59 -29.53 -30.18
N GLN A 47 7.73 -29.88 -31.13
CA GLN A 47 6.84 -28.95 -31.80
C GLN A 47 5.66 -28.50 -30.90
N GLU A 48 5.12 -29.43 -30.07
CA GLU A 48 4.05 -29.12 -29.11
C GLU A 48 4.52 -28.21 -27.99
N VAL A 49 5.76 -28.35 -27.53
CA VAL A 49 6.32 -27.54 -26.44
C VAL A 49 7.06 -26.28 -26.92
N LYS A 50 7.23 -26.09 -28.25
CA LYS A 50 7.99 -24.97 -28.81
C LYS A 50 7.54 -23.61 -28.30
N PRO A 51 6.24 -23.23 -28.24
CA PRO A 51 5.81 -21.93 -27.75
C PRO A 51 6.20 -21.70 -26.28
N LEU A 52 6.14 -22.75 -25.45
CA LEU A 52 6.52 -22.70 -24.04
C LEU A 52 8.05 -22.61 -23.89
N ALA A 53 8.80 -23.33 -24.72
CA ALA A 53 10.26 -23.25 -24.74
C ALA A 53 10.74 -21.87 -25.19
N ASP A 54 10.13 -21.28 -26.21
CA ASP A 54 10.42 -19.92 -26.68
C ASP A 54 10.16 -18.88 -25.59
N ALA A 55 9.03 -18.98 -24.85
CA ALA A 55 8.72 -18.13 -23.73
C ALA A 55 9.73 -18.32 -22.56
N SER A 56 10.09 -19.56 -22.24
CA SER A 56 11.09 -19.86 -21.23
C SER A 56 12.45 -19.26 -21.59
N ASN A 57 12.90 -19.41 -22.84
CA ASN A 57 14.14 -18.82 -23.32
C ASN A 57 14.14 -17.29 -23.26
N ALA A 58 12.99 -16.66 -23.54
CA ALA A 58 12.84 -15.22 -23.40
C ALA A 58 13.06 -14.77 -21.93
N PHE A 59 12.47 -15.46 -20.96
CA PHE A 59 12.66 -15.14 -19.54
C PHE A 59 14.12 -15.35 -19.10
N VAL A 60 14.78 -16.41 -19.56
CA VAL A 60 16.20 -16.64 -19.31
C VAL A 60 17.02 -15.48 -19.86
N SER A 61 16.83 -15.10 -21.13
CA SER A 61 17.57 -14.00 -21.78
C SER A 61 17.36 -12.66 -21.08
N ILE A 62 16.12 -12.35 -20.65
CA ILE A 62 15.81 -11.13 -19.89
C ILE A 62 16.55 -11.16 -18.55
N SER A 63 16.50 -12.29 -17.85
CA SER A 63 17.18 -12.46 -16.56
C SER A 63 18.69 -12.27 -16.70
N GLU A 64 19.33 -12.93 -17.66
CA GLU A 64 20.77 -12.81 -17.93
C GLU A 64 21.19 -11.39 -18.29
N HIS A 65 20.33 -10.65 -19.02
CA HIS A 65 20.59 -9.26 -19.41
C HIS A 65 20.51 -8.30 -18.21
N VAL A 66 19.54 -8.48 -17.32
CA VAL A 66 19.26 -7.51 -16.23
C VAL A 66 20.07 -7.84 -14.96
N THR A 67 20.29 -9.11 -14.67
CA THR A 67 20.95 -9.61 -13.46
C THR A 67 22.31 -8.93 -13.16
N PRO A 68 23.19 -8.67 -14.15
CA PRO A 68 24.47 -8.01 -13.86
C PRO A 68 24.34 -6.64 -13.19
N ALA A 69 23.24 -5.93 -13.42
CA ALA A 69 22.96 -4.63 -12.82
C ALA A 69 22.30 -4.71 -11.43
N VAL A 70 21.83 -5.90 -11.02
CA VAL A 70 21.17 -6.10 -9.72
C VAL A 70 22.22 -6.37 -8.63
N VAL A 71 22.04 -5.77 -7.46
CA VAL A 71 23.00 -5.88 -6.36
C VAL A 71 22.32 -6.36 -5.08
N SER A 72 23.09 -7.03 -4.23
CA SER A 72 22.71 -7.28 -2.83
C SER A 72 23.15 -6.10 -1.97
N ILE A 73 22.28 -5.67 -1.09
CA ILE A 73 22.53 -4.60 -0.11
C ILE A 73 22.48 -5.22 1.27
N GLN A 74 23.56 -5.10 2.02
CA GLN A 74 23.68 -5.51 3.42
C GLN A 74 23.84 -4.26 4.28
N VAL A 75 23.08 -4.21 5.36
CA VAL A 75 23.05 -3.08 6.27
C VAL A 75 23.39 -3.55 7.67
N GLU A 76 24.37 -2.88 8.28
CA GLU A 76 24.72 -3.04 9.67
C GLU A 76 24.13 -1.86 10.46
N SER A 77 23.39 -2.15 11.54
CA SER A 77 22.87 -1.16 12.46
C SER A 77 23.26 -1.50 13.89
N THR A 78 23.89 -0.55 14.58
CA THR A 78 24.25 -0.66 16.00
C THR A 78 23.14 -0.14 16.92
N ARG A 79 22.17 0.58 16.37
CA ARG A 79 21.04 1.07 17.12
C ARG A 79 20.09 -0.08 17.43
N ARG A 80 19.87 -0.35 18.71
CA ARG A 80 18.72 -1.14 19.13
C ARG A 80 17.47 -0.43 18.58
N PRO A 81 16.53 -1.15 17.95
CA PRO A 81 15.26 -0.54 17.61
C PRO A 81 14.67 0.01 18.92
N SER A 82 14.64 1.33 19.02
CA SER A 82 14.01 2.00 20.15
C SER A 82 12.54 1.63 20.10
N ARG A 83 12.06 0.92 21.14
CA ARG A 83 10.63 0.55 21.29
C ARG A 83 9.71 1.77 21.42
N SER A 84 10.24 2.97 21.32
CA SER A 84 9.49 4.21 21.39
C SER A 84 9.37 4.84 19.99
N GLY A 85 8.28 4.57 19.28
CA GLY A 85 7.73 5.50 18.34
C GLY A 85 7.71 5.17 16.86
N GLN A 86 8.49 4.23 16.33
CA GLN A 86 8.33 3.84 14.91
C GLN A 86 7.40 2.65 14.80
N ARG A 87 6.13 2.93 14.52
CA ARG A 87 5.15 1.91 14.14
C ARG A 87 5.48 1.45 12.73
N VAL A 88 5.89 0.18 12.62
CA VAL A 88 5.78 -0.54 11.36
C VAL A 88 4.32 -0.44 10.92
N PRO A 89 4.03 -0.09 9.66
CA PRO A 89 2.64 -0.01 9.17
C PRO A 89 1.89 -1.31 9.48
N PRO A 90 0.60 -1.24 9.91
CA PRO A 90 -0.21 -2.42 10.14
C PRO A 90 -0.23 -3.29 8.87
N GLY A 91 0.20 -4.54 8.98
CA GLY A 91 0.33 -5.47 7.84
C GLY A 91 1.77 -5.75 7.39
N LEU A 92 2.75 -4.96 7.84
CA LEU A 92 4.18 -5.25 7.61
C LEU A 92 4.91 -5.70 8.88
N GLU A 93 4.24 -5.67 10.03
CA GLU A 93 4.84 -6.04 11.34
C GLU A 93 5.38 -7.46 11.34
N ASP A 94 4.64 -8.42 10.78
CA ASP A 94 5.05 -9.82 10.72
C ASP A 94 6.14 -10.06 9.68
N PHE A 95 6.17 -9.26 8.60
CA PHE A 95 7.23 -9.27 7.60
C PHE A 95 8.58 -8.87 8.22
N PHE A 96 8.59 -7.84 9.08
CA PHE A 96 9.81 -7.39 9.75
C PHE A 96 10.15 -8.23 10.99
N ARG A 97 9.16 -8.81 11.70
CA ARG A 97 9.40 -9.73 12.85
C ARG A 97 10.18 -10.98 12.47
N GLN A 98 10.12 -11.43 11.24
CA GLN A 98 10.86 -12.61 10.78
C GLN A 98 12.38 -12.38 10.78
N PHE A 99 12.82 -11.12 10.84
CA PHE A 99 14.23 -10.74 10.99
C PHE A 99 14.63 -10.44 12.44
N ASP A 100 13.66 -10.42 13.38
CA ASP A 100 13.88 -10.10 14.77
C ASP A 100 14.13 -11.40 15.58
N THR A 101 15.36 -11.91 15.55
CA THR A 101 15.78 -12.93 16.49
C THR A 101 16.23 -12.26 17.79
N PRO A 102 15.65 -12.64 18.95
CA PRO A 102 16.05 -12.06 20.23
C PRO A 102 17.39 -12.63 20.67
N GLN A 103 18.49 -12.03 20.24
CA GLN A 103 19.81 -12.37 20.78
C GLN A 103 20.67 -11.13 21.03
N ARG A 104 21.31 -11.12 22.21
CA ARG A 104 22.24 -10.17 22.82
C ARG A 104 23.10 -9.38 21.85
N SER A 105 23.04 -8.04 21.94
CA SER A 105 24.15 -7.07 21.64
C SER A 105 25.00 -7.29 20.38
N GLN A 106 24.50 -7.97 19.35
CA GLN A 106 25.14 -8.02 18.03
C GLN A 106 24.50 -6.98 17.12
N PRO A 107 25.24 -6.41 16.16
CA PRO A 107 24.67 -5.57 15.12
C PRO A 107 23.52 -6.30 14.43
N VAL A 108 22.39 -5.62 14.26
CA VAL A 108 21.28 -6.18 13.48
C VAL A 108 21.69 -6.06 12.03
N GLU A 109 21.86 -7.19 11.36
CA GLU A 109 22.07 -7.24 9.92
C GLU A 109 20.73 -7.35 9.21
N SER A 110 20.44 -6.41 8.33
CA SER A 110 19.32 -6.49 7.40
C SER A 110 19.83 -6.54 5.96
N SER A 111 19.05 -7.12 5.07
CA SER A 111 19.44 -7.27 3.68
C SER A 111 18.28 -6.95 2.73
N GLY A 112 18.63 -6.45 1.57
CA GLY A 112 17.72 -6.17 0.48
C GLY A 112 18.43 -6.19 -0.86
N SER A 113 17.76 -5.74 -1.88
CA SER A 113 18.29 -5.61 -3.22
C SER A 113 18.33 -4.15 -3.68
N GLY A 114 19.05 -3.91 -4.75
CA GLY A 114 19.05 -2.68 -5.50
C GLY A 114 19.44 -2.96 -6.95
N PHE A 115 19.46 -1.92 -7.76
CA PHE A 115 19.98 -2.00 -9.11
C PHE A 115 20.73 -0.74 -9.51
N ILE A 116 21.82 -0.94 -10.24
CA ILE A 116 22.74 0.12 -10.69
C ILE A 116 22.05 0.87 -11.84
N VAL A 117 21.95 2.20 -11.71
CA VAL A 117 21.29 3.09 -12.69
C VAL A 117 22.28 3.95 -13.47
N SER A 118 23.55 3.98 -13.06
CA SER A 118 24.61 4.72 -13.76
C SER A 118 25.95 4.01 -13.66
N ALA A 119 26.76 4.12 -14.71
CA ALA A 119 28.06 3.44 -14.80
C ALA A 119 29.09 3.92 -13.77
N ASP A 120 28.86 5.09 -13.15
CA ASP A 120 29.67 5.63 -12.07
C ASP A 120 29.21 5.17 -10.67
N GLY A 121 28.10 4.39 -10.57
CA GLY A 121 27.71 3.66 -9.37
C GLY A 121 26.58 4.23 -8.54
N PHE A 122 25.66 5.00 -9.11
CA PHE A 122 24.38 5.27 -8.45
C PHE A 122 23.48 4.03 -8.50
N ILE A 123 22.83 3.73 -7.39
CA ILE A 123 21.99 2.56 -7.18
C ILE A 123 20.65 3.01 -6.61
N LEU A 124 19.55 2.52 -7.20
CA LEU A 124 18.21 2.64 -6.64
C LEU A 124 17.91 1.45 -5.75
N THR A 125 17.25 1.72 -4.63
CA THR A 125 16.72 0.73 -3.69
C THR A 125 15.53 1.32 -2.92
N ASN A 126 14.96 0.57 -1.96
CA ASN A 126 13.94 1.10 -1.07
C ASN A 126 14.54 1.86 0.12
N ASN A 127 13.77 2.85 0.61
CA ASN A 127 14.13 3.57 1.83
C ASN A 127 14.22 2.62 3.04
N HIS A 128 13.26 1.71 3.22
CA HIS A 128 13.25 0.79 4.35
C HIS A 128 14.46 -0.15 4.37
N VAL A 129 15.11 -0.41 3.23
CA VAL A 129 16.33 -1.22 3.17
C VAL A 129 17.52 -0.50 3.83
N VAL A 130 17.58 0.84 3.75
CA VAL A 130 18.73 1.64 4.22
C VAL A 130 18.39 2.65 5.33
N ALA A 131 17.17 2.59 5.90
CA ALA A 131 16.64 3.62 6.79
C ALA A 131 17.49 3.82 8.07
N ASP A 132 17.90 2.72 8.71
CA ASP A 132 18.62 2.73 9.99
C ASP A 132 20.07 2.28 9.87
N ALA A 133 20.65 2.43 8.66
CA ALA A 133 21.98 1.98 8.32
C ALA A 133 23.07 2.86 8.96
N ASP A 134 23.92 2.28 9.81
CA ASP A 134 25.21 2.86 10.17
C ASP A 134 26.25 2.59 9.08
N ARG A 135 26.13 1.45 8.43
CA ARG A 135 26.98 1.04 7.30
C ARG A 135 26.18 0.29 6.25
N VAL A 136 26.41 0.65 4.98
CA VAL A 136 25.80 -0.02 3.83
C VAL A 136 26.89 -0.67 3.00
N THR A 137 26.77 -1.98 2.77
CA THR A 137 27.67 -2.77 1.94
C THR A 137 26.89 -3.28 0.73
N VAL A 138 27.44 -3.08 -0.45
CA VAL A 138 26.87 -3.52 -1.74
C VAL A 138 27.74 -4.62 -2.32
N LYS A 139 27.14 -5.76 -2.66
CA LYS A 139 27.79 -6.86 -3.33
C LYS A 139 27.22 -7.04 -4.74
N LEU A 140 28.08 -6.99 -5.74
CA LEU A 140 27.74 -7.21 -7.14
C LEU A 140 27.67 -8.72 -7.44
N THR A 141 27.13 -9.06 -8.61
CA THR A 141 26.99 -10.42 -9.11
C THR A 141 28.34 -11.10 -9.36
N ASP A 142 29.34 -10.33 -9.75
CA ASP A 142 30.70 -10.82 -10.00
C ASP A 142 31.52 -10.99 -8.70
N GLY A 143 30.89 -10.77 -7.52
CA GLY A 143 31.52 -10.93 -6.21
C GLY A 143 32.23 -9.69 -5.70
N ARG A 144 32.38 -8.62 -6.49
CA ARG A 144 32.94 -7.35 -6.00
C ARG A 144 32.07 -6.77 -4.91
N THR A 145 32.72 -6.26 -3.86
CA THR A 145 32.04 -5.66 -2.70
C THR A 145 32.48 -4.22 -2.52
N TYR A 146 31.53 -3.34 -2.24
CA TYR A 146 31.75 -1.90 -2.06
C TYR A 146 31.07 -1.41 -0.79
N THR A 147 31.69 -0.45 -0.10
CA THR A 147 30.98 0.37 0.88
C THR A 147 30.20 1.45 0.13
N ALA A 148 28.91 1.57 0.41
CA ALA A 148 28.05 2.56 -0.24
C ALA A 148 27.79 3.75 0.69
N LYS A 149 27.66 4.93 0.06
CA LYS A 149 27.17 6.16 0.71
C LYS A 149 25.70 6.34 0.41
N VAL A 150 24.86 6.59 1.41
CA VAL A 150 23.48 7.01 1.22
C VAL A 150 23.48 8.46 0.74
N ILE A 151 23.00 8.68 -0.47
CA ILE A 151 22.91 10.01 -1.11
C ILE A 151 21.68 10.75 -0.60
N GLY A 152 20.55 10.04 -0.50
CA GLY A 152 19.31 10.53 0.04
C GLY A 152 18.25 9.44 0.13
N ARG A 153 17.22 9.73 0.93
CA ARG A 153 16.11 8.81 1.22
C ARG A 153 14.80 9.54 1.14
N ASP A 154 13.78 8.85 0.72
CA ASP A 154 12.40 9.32 0.72
C ASP A 154 11.46 8.30 1.38
N PRO A 155 11.14 8.46 2.67
CA PRO A 155 10.20 7.60 3.37
C PRO A 155 8.77 7.62 2.79
N THR A 156 8.39 8.71 2.12
CA THR A 156 7.04 8.91 1.58
C THR A 156 6.76 8.05 0.35
N THR A 157 7.78 7.78 -0.46
CA THR A 157 7.70 6.91 -1.65
C THR A 157 8.40 5.59 -1.46
N ASP A 158 9.06 5.40 -0.32
CA ASP A 158 9.92 4.24 -0.02
C ASP A 158 11.07 4.06 -1.03
N ILE A 159 11.64 5.15 -1.54
CA ILE A 159 12.80 5.15 -2.45
C ILE A 159 14.05 5.68 -1.74
N ALA A 160 15.18 5.09 -2.03
CA ALA A 160 16.49 5.59 -1.64
C ALA A 160 17.49 5.51 -2.80
N VAL A 161 18.47 6.40 -2.76
CA VAL A 161 19.62 6.41 -3.67
C VAL A 161 20.88 6.23 -2.84
N ILE A 162 21.68 5.24 -3.21
CA ILE A 162 23.00 5.01 -2.65
C ILE A 162 24.05 5.09 -3.75
N LYS A 163 25.31 5.32 -3.37
CA LYS A 163 26.45 5.50 -4.31
C LYS A 163 27.61 4.62 -3.89
N ILE A 164 28.13 3.85 -4.83
CA ILE A 164 29.39 3.12 -4.71
C ILE A 164 30.48 3.78 -5.55
N ASP A 165 31.72 3.65 -5.14
CA ASP A 165 32.86 4.13 -5.90
C ASP A 165 33.34 3.03 -6.87
N GLY A 166 32.70 2.98 -8.02
CA GLY A 166 32.96 2.03 -9.10
C GLY A 166 32.99 2.71 -10.46
N LYS A 167 33.60 2.05 -11.44
CA LYS A 167 33.68 2.51 -12.84
C LYS A 167 33.22 1.39 -13.77
N ASP A 168 32.67 1.79 -14.91
CA ASP A 168 32.22 0.88 -15.96
C ASP A 168 31.30 -0.24 -15.42
N LEU A 169 30.41 0.14 -14.49
CA LEU A 169 29.48 -0.77 -13.85
C LEU A 169 28.32 -1.10 -14.82
N PRO A 170 27.82 -2.35 -14.80
CA PRO A 170 26.62 -2.70 -15.56
C PRO A 170 25.41 -1.91 -15.03
N THR A 171 24.59 -1.39 -15.94
CA THR A 171 23.45 -0.56 -15.59
C THR A 171 22.14 -1.17 -16.07
N ALA A 172 21.08 -1.04 -15.29
CA ALA A 172 19.73 -1.41 -15.68
C ALA A 172 19.13 -0.34 -16.62
N THR A 173 18.42 -0.78 -17.64
CA THR A 173 17.68 0.11 -18.55
C THR A 173 16.38 0.53 -17.87
N LEU A 174 16.21 1.82 -17.62
CA LEU A 174 14.98 2.37 -17.00
C LEU A 174 13.92 2.61 -18.08
N GLY A 175 12.83 1.84 -18.03
CA GLY A 175 11.69 1.94 -18.94
C GLY A 175 10.71 3.06 -18.60
N ASP A 176 9.45 2.85 -19.01
CA ASP A 176 8.31 3.73 -18.73
C ASP A 176 7.10 2.86 -18.28
N ASP A 177 6.72 2.96 -17.02
CA ASP A 177 5.58 2.25 -16.46
C ASP A 177 4.23 2.70 -17.06
N ASN A 178 4.15 3.92 -17.62
CA ASN A 178 2.92 4.37 -18.27
C ASN A 178 2.56 3.52 -19.48
N SER A 179 3.56 3.00 -20.19
CA SER A 179 3.37 2.11 -21.35
C SER A 179 2.99 0.67 -20.97
N ALA A 180 3.23 0.25 -19.74
CA ALA A 180 2.91 -1.09 -19.27
C ALA A 180 1.39 -1.29 -19.13
N ARG A 181 0.88 -2.43 -19.63
CA ARG A 181 -0.55 -2.77 -19.60
C ARG A 181 -0.82 -3.90 -18.65
N VAL A 182 -2.01 -3.88 -18.04
CA VAL A 182 -2.50 -5.01 -17.23
C VAL A 182 -2.52 -6.28 -18.10
N GLY A 183 -1.99 -7.38 -17.55
CA GLY A 183 -1.82 -8.65 -18.26
C GLY A 183 -0.45 -8.84 -18.92
N GLU A 184 0.40 -7.82 -19.02
CA GLU A 184 1.76 -7.97 -19.55
C GLU A 184 2.67 -8.72 -18.57
N TRP A 185 3.50 -9.63 -19.12
CA TRP A 185 4.49 -10.38 -18.34
C TRP A 185 5.55 -9.47 -17.74
N VAL A 186 5.92 -9.77 -16.50
CA VAL A 186 6.98 -9.10 -15.76
C VAL A 186 7.83 -10.09 -14.98
N LEU A 187 9.09 -9.73 -14.72
CA LEU A 187 9.99 -10.45 -13.84
C LEU A 187 10.36 -9.56 -12.67
N ALA A 188 10.22 -10.07 -11.44
CA ALA A 188 10.77 -9.44 -10.26
C ALA A 188 12.10 -10.09 -9.94
N ILE A 189 13.17 -9.29 -9.86
CA ILE A 189 14.55 -9.77 -9.68
C ILE A 189 15.08 -9.23 -8.37
N GLY A 190 15.80 -10.07 -7.61
CA GLY A 190 16.48 -9.69 -6.40
C GLY A 190 17.73 -10.52 -6.14
N ASN A 191 18.52 -10.10 -5.16
CA ASN A 191 19.70 -10.81 -4.71
C ASN A 191 19.69 -10.93 -3.17
N PRO A 192 18.80 -11.78 -2.62
CA PRO A 192 18.69 -11.96 -1.18
C PRO A 192 19.99 -12.51 -0.60
N LEU A 193 20.48 -11.89 0.46
CA LEU A 193 21.64 -12.36 1.23
C LEU A 193 22.97 -12.50 0.44
N GLY A 194 23.02 -12.03 -0.81
CA GLY A 194 24.21 -12.16 -1.66
C GLY A 194 24.60 -13.62 -1.99
N LEU A 195 23.65 -14.56 -1.85
CA LEU A 195 23.90 -15.99 -2.11
C LEU A 195 23.67 -16.31 -3.58
N ASP A 196 22.43 -16.19 -4.06
CA ASP A 196 22.05 -16.43 -5.46
C ASP A 196 20.91 -15.49 -5.86
N PHE A 197 20.84 -15.20 -7.18
CA PHE A 197 19.74 -14.41 -7.71
C PHE A 197 18.42 -15.14 -7.58
N THR A 198 17.39 -14.39 -7.21
CA THR A 198 16.03 -14.86 -7.27
C THR A 198 15.30 -14.12 -8.36
N VAL A 199 14.72 -14.86 -9.30
CA VAL A 199 13.85 -14.34 -10.36
C VAL A 199 12.50 -14.98 -10.21
N THR A 200 11.47 -14.15 -10.13
CA THR A 200 10.08 -14.61 -10.12
C THR A 200 9.35 -13.98 -11.29
N ALA A 201 8.46 -14.74 -11.93
CA ALA A 201 7.67 -14.29 -13.08
C ALA A 201 6.20 -14.15 -12.70
N GLY A 202 5.53 -13.20 -13.31
CA GLY A 202 4.12 -12.92 -13.16
C GLY A 202 3.66 -11.91 -14.19
N ILE A 203 2.54 -11.25 -13.93
CA ILE A 203 1.97 -10.22 -14.81
C ILE A 203 1.77 -8.91 -14.05
N VAL A 204 1.59 -7.82 -14.77
CA VAL A 204 0.98 -6.60 -14.23
C VAL A 204 -0.48 -6.90 -13.92
N SER A 205 -0.83 -7.07 -12.65
CA SER A 205 -2.20 -7.39 -12.22
C SER A 205 -3.10 -6.16 -12.15
N ALA A 206 -2.52 -5.00 -11.76
CA ALA A 206 -3.21 -3.70 -11.75
C ALA A 206 -2.19 -2.55 -11.73
N LYS A 207 -2.67 -1.32 -11.99
CA LYS A 207 -1.90 -0.08 -11.87
C LYS A 207 -2.66 0.95 -11.05
N GLY A 208 -1.95 1.88 -10.43
CA GLY A 208 -2.58 2.95 -9.65
C GLY A 208 -3.20 2.48 -8.33
N ARG A 209 -2.69 1.38 -7.75
CA ARG A 209 -3.22 0.84 -6.50
C ARG A 209 -2.81 1.69 -5.31
N THR A 210 -3.83 2.10 -4.53
CA THR A 210 -3.63 2.67 -3.21
C THR A 210 -3.74 1.57 -2.17
N VAL A 211 -2.66 1.34 -1.42
CA VAL A 211 -2.64 0.37 -0.32
C VAL A 211 -2.59 1.15 0.99
N ARG A 212 -3.73 1.22 1.68
CA ARG A 212 -3.83 1.94 2.96
C ARG A 212 -2.92 1.26 4.01
N GLY A 213 -2.16 2.08 4.73
CA GLY A 213 -1.28 1.61 5.81
C GLY A 213 0.06 1.04 5.35
N LEU A 214 0.35 0.99 4.04
CA LEU A 214 1.64 0.51 3.54
C LEU A 214 2.77 1.53 3.76
N LEU A 215 2.46 2.82 3.69
CA LEU A 215 3.41 3.90 3.91
C LEU A 215 2.98 4.79 5.08
N PRO A 216 3.91 5.30 5.91
CA PRO A 216 3.62 5.93 7.20
C PRO A 216 3.08 7.37 7.11
N SER A 217 3.06 8.00 5.94
CA SER A 217 2.76 9.43 5.78
C SER A 217 1.38 9.66 5.14
N GLN A 218 0.67 10.69 5.60
CA GLN A 218 -0.54 11.19 4.93
C GLN A 218 -0.27 11.74 3.52
N TYR A 219 0.99 12.09 3.23
CA TYR A 219 1.46 12.47 1.90
C TYR A 219 2.03 11.29 1.11
N ALA A 220 1.88 10.06 1.66
CA ALA A 220 2.36 8.85 1.00
C ALA A 220 1.74 8.69 -0.38
N ILE A 221 2.61 8.51 -1.35
CA ILE A 221 2.21 8.38 -2.73
C ILE A 221 1.91 6.92 -3.00
N SER A 222 0.64 6.60 -2.99
CA SER A 222 0.14 5.25 -3.26
C SER A 222 -0.28 5.14 -4.73
N ASP A 223 0.68 4.88 -5.60
CA ASP A 223 0.47 4.64 -7.04
C ASP A 223 1.21 3.37 -7.44
N PHE A 224 0.92 2.25 -6.74
CA PHE A 224 1.67 1.01 -6.95
C PHE A 224 1.25 0.27 -8.22
N ILE A 225 2.24 -0.39 -8.85
CA ILE A 225 2.02 -1.49 -9.79
C ILE A 225 1.79 -2.74 -8.95
N GLN A 226 0.65 -3.38 -9.12
CA GLN A 226 0.36 -4.69 -8.52
C GLN A 226 0.82 -5.79 -9.47
N THR A 227 1.45 -6.84 -8.94
CA THR A 227 1.89 -8.01 -9.67
C THR A 227 1.64 -9.29 -8.88
N ASP A 228 1.48 -10.41 -9.56
CA ASP A 228 1.50 -11.76 -8.99
C ASP A 228 2.87 -12.43 -9.13
N ALA A 229 3.88 -11.75 -9.68
CA ALA A 229 5.27 -12.15 -9.49
C ALA A 229 5.59 -12.14 -7.99
N ALA A 230 6.12 -13.24 -7.45
CA ALA A 230 6.32 -13.40 -6.01
C ALA A 230 7.35 -12.38 -5.49
N ILE A 231 6.89 -11.46 -4.64
CA ILE A 231 7.72 -10.53 -3.89
C ILE A 231 7.92 -11.14 -2.50
N ASN A 232 9.16 -11.34 -2.11
CA ASN A 232 9.56 -11.90 -0.81
C ASN A 232 10.68 -11.07 -0.20
N PRO A 233 10.96 -11.22 1.12
CA PRO A 233 12.16 -10.65 1.72
C PRO A 233 13.41 -10.97 0.91
N GLY A 234 14.12 -9.94 0.51
CA GLY A 234 15.34 -10.03 -0.28
C GLY A 234 15.23 -9.54 -1.73
N ASN A 235 14.04 -9.58 -2.39
CA ASN A 235 13.89 -8.90 -3.67
C ASN A 235 13.35 -7.46 -3.55
N SER A 236 13.01 -7.01 -2.33
CA SER A 236 12.68 -5.58 -2.05
C SER A 236 13.85 -4.68 -2.43
N GLY A 237 13.58 -3.60 -3.14
CA GLY A 237 14.57 -2.68 -3.72
C GLY A 237 15.12 -3.11 -5.08
N GLY A 238 14.93 -4.37 -5.48
CA GLY A 238 15.27 -4.88 -6.80
C GLY A 238 14.30 -4.42 -7.89
N PRO A 239 14.64 -4.63 -9.18
CA PRO A 239 13.80 -4.19 -10.28
C PRO A 239 12.63 -5.12 -10.57
N LEU A 240 11.49 -4.54 -10.95
CA LEU A 240 10.41 -5.18 -11.71
C LEU A 240 10.62 -4.83 -13.18
N VAL A 241 10.85 -5.83 -14.04
CA VAL A 241 11.18 -5.61 -15.45
C VAL A 241 10.11 -6.17 -16.38
N ASN A 242 9.93 -5.53 -17.52
CA ASN A 242 9.07 -5.98 -18.60
C ASN A 242 9.79 -6.99 -19.51
N ILE A 243 9.07 -7.51 -20.51
CA ILE A 243 9.62 -8.48 -21.50
C ILE A 243 10.71 -7.92 -22.41
N ARG A 244 11.00 -6.60 -22.36
CA ARG A 244 12.12 -5.96 -23.08
C ARG A 244 13.36 -5.82 -22.20
N GLY A 245 13.33 -6.33 -20.95
CA GLY A 245 14.39 -6.14 -19.97
C GLY A 245 14.49 -4.73 -19.40
N GLU A 246 13.45 -3.91 -19.58
CA GLU A 246 13.39 -2.54 -19.05
C GLU A 246 12.73 -2.53 -17.67
N VAL A 247 13.30 -1.79 -16.74
CA VAL A 247 12.74 -1.63 -15.40
C VAL A 247 11.51 -0.74 -15.48
N ILE A 248 10.36 -1.27 -15.06
CA ILE A 248 9.09 -0.56 -14.96
C ILE A 248 8.68 -0.25 -13.53
N GLY A 249 9.38 -0.83 -12.54
CA GLY A 249 9.12 -0.56 -11.12
C GLY A 249 10.24 -1.01 -10.20
N VAL A 250 10.17 -0.57 -8.94
CA VAL A 250 11.04 -1.01 -7.84
C VAL A 250 10.21 -1.90 -6.92
N ASN A 251 10.59 -3.16 -6.76
CA ASN A 251 9.91 -4.10 -5.87
C ASN A 251 9.93 -3.56 -4.44
N SER A 252 8.79 -3.48 -3.76
CA SER A 252 8.73 -2.85 -2.45
C SER A 252 8.08 -3.74 -1.39
N ALA A 253 6.85 -4.17 -1.58
CA ALA A 253 6.05 -4.74 -0.51
C ALA A 253 5.07 -5.81 -1.00
N ILE A 254 4.51 -6.53 -0.03
CA ILE A 254 3.38 -7.44 -0.21
C ILE A 254 2.20 -6.99 0.65
N ALA A 255 0.96 -7.14 0.15
CA ALA A 255 -0.21 -7.12 1.02
C ALA A 255 -0.41 -8.53 1.57
N SER A 256 -0.13 -8.73 2.84
CA SER A 256 -0.24 -10.04 3.49
C SER A 256 -0.64 -9.87 4.95
N THR A 257 -1.57 -10.69 5.41
CA THR A 257 -1.94 -10.79 6.83
C THR A 257 -1.02 -11.73 7.61
N THR A 258 -0.21 -12.53 6.90
CA THR A 258 0.69 -13.54 7.48
C THR A 258 2.18 -13.18 7.37
N GLY A 259 2.52 -12.05 6.69
CA GLY A 259 3.90 -11.68 6.38
C GLY A 259 4.52 -12.45 5.19
N TYR A 260 3.83 -13.45 4.64
CA TYR A 260 4.26 -14.20 3.46
C TYR A 260 3.51 -13.76 2.21
N TYR A 261 4.14 -13.94 1.04
CA TYR A 261 3.51 -13.69 -0.24
C TYR A 261 2.19 -14.47 -0.39
N SER A 262 1.12 -13.77 -0.72
CA SER A 262 -0.23 -14.31 -0.86
C SER A 262 -0.89 -13.97 -2.22
N GLY A 263 -0.09 -13.76 -3.26
CA GLY A 263 -0.57 -13.40 -4.61
C GLY A 263 -0.65 -11.89 -4.87
N TYR A 264 -0.25 -11.05 -3.92
CA TYR A 264 -0.29 -9.58 -4.04
C TYR A 264 1.08 -8.98 -3.77
N GLY A 265 1.85 -8.79 -4.84
CA GLY A 265 3.10 -8.03 -4.82
C GLY A 265 2.87 -6.60 -5.29
N PHE A 266 3.67 -5.65 -4.79
CA PHE A 266 3.61 -4.25 -5.16
C PHE A 266 4.99 -3.72 -5.52
N ALA A 267 5.05 -2.96 -6.60
CA ALA A 267 6.24 -2.24 -7.02
C ALA A 267 5.94 -0.75 -7.17
N ILE A 268 6.91 0.08 -6.82
CA ILE A 268 6.87 1.53 -7.00
C ILE A 268 7.12 1.81 -8.49
N PRO A 269 6.26 2.58 -9.18
CA PRO A 269 6.45 2.90 -10.61
C PRO A 269 7.81 3.55 -10.88
N ILE A 270 8.45 3.15 -11.99
CA ILE A 270 9.79 3.65 -12.32
C ILE A 270 9.81 5.14 -12.66
N THR A 271 8.73 5.69 -13.22
CA THR A 271 8.64 7.13 -13.49
C THR A 271 8.68 7.93 -12.20
N LEU A 272 7.97 7.48 -11.16
CA LEU A 272 8.05 8.06 -9.82
C LEU A 272 9.46 7.93 -9.24
N ALA A 273 10.07 6.72 -9.31
CA ALA A 273 11.40 6.49 -8.79
C ALA A 273 12.47 7.36 -9.49
N LYS A 274 12.34 7.60 -10.80
CA LYS A 274 13.23 8.51 -11.57
C LYS A 274 13.15 9.94 -11.07
N ASP A 275 11.96 10.46 -10.80
CA ASP A 275 11.77 11.84 -10.33
C ASP A 275 12.35 12.01 -8.93
N VAL A 276 12.04 11.07 -8.01
CA VAL A 276 12.62 11.03 -6.66
C VAL A 276 14.15 10.92 -6.71
N MET A 277 14.69 10.01 -7.51
CA MET A 277 16.13 9.83 -7.68
C MET A 277 16.82 11.12 -8.14
N ARG A 278 16.23 11.82 -9.11
CA ARG A 278 16.78 13.09 -9.62
C ARG A 278 16.89 14.13 -8.50
N ASP A 279 15.84 14.28 -7.70
CA ASP A 279 15.82 15.21 -6.58
C ASP A 279 16.81 14.80 -5.48
N LEU A 280 16.87 13.51 -5.12
CA LEU A 280 17.80 13.00 -4.11
C LEU A 280 19.26 13.22 -4.53
N ILE A 281 19.60 13.00 -5.80
CA ILE A 281 20.96 13.24 -6.32
C ILE A 281 21.29 14.73 -6.32
N ALA A 282 20.34 15.59 -6.72
CA ALA A 282 20.59 17.03 -6.86
C ALA A 282 20.56 17.78 -5.53
N TYR A 283 19.70 17.39 -4.59
CA TYR A 283 19.42 18.18 -3.39
C TYR A 283 19.56 17.40 -2.08
N GLY A 284 19.76 16.07 -2.13
CA GLY A 284 19.75 15.18 -0.96
C GLY A 284 18.36 14.94 -0.35
N ARG A 285 17.32 15.60 -0.87
CA ARG A 285 15.92 15.51 -0.44
C ARG A 285 14.97 15.68 -1.62
N VAL A 286 13.73 15.21 -1.46
CA VAL A 286 12.68 15.40 -2.47
C VAL A 286 11.97 16.73 -2.24
N LYS A 287 11.82 17.52 -3.29
CA LYS A 287 11.03 18.77 -3.29
C LYS A 287 9.61 18.44 -3.72
N ARG A 288 8.69 18.44 -2.77
CA ARG A 288 7.29 18.13 -3.04
C ARG A 288 6.46 19.36 -3.19
N ALA A 289 5.75 19.42 -4.31
CA ALA A 289 4.66 20.36 -4.51
C ALA A 289 3.35 19.76 -4.00
N ALA A 290 2.53 20.55 -3.31
CA ALA A 290 1.24 20.10 -2.79
C ALA A 290 0.14 21.14 -2.93
N LEU A 291 -1.10 20.65 -3.07
CA LEU A 291 -2.32 21.46 -3.04
C LEU A 291 -2.73 21.85 -1.60
N GLY A 292 -2.17 21.18 -0.59
CA GLY A 292 -2.48 21.44 0.82
C GLY A 292 -3.87 20.98 1.25
N VAL A 293 -4.35 19.87 0.70
CA VAL A 293 -5.65 19.25 1.02
C VAL A 293 -5.50 17.78 1.35
N SER A 294 -6.37 17.27 2.25
CA SER A 294 -6.60 15.85 2.38
C SER A 294 -7.57 15.38 1.29
N ILE A 295 -7.30 14.23 0.69
CA ILE A 295 -8.01 13.76 -0.50
C ILE A 295 -8.40 12.29 -0.38
N GLN A 296 -9.53 11.94 -1.02
CA GLN A 296 -10.04 10.57 -1.08
C GLN A 296 -10.63 10.30 -2.46
N ASP A 297 -10.63 9.02 -2.88
CA ASP A 297 -11.38 8.61 -4.06
C ASP A 297 -12.89 8.80 -3.83
N VAL A 298 -13.58 9.20 -4.88
CA VAL A 298 -15.03 9.39 -4.88
C VAL A 298 -15.72 8.03 -4.91
N ASP A 299 -16.63 7.79 -3.99
CA ASP A 299 -17.54 6.65 -4.01
C ASP A 299 -18.89 6.97 -4.71
N ALA A 300 -19.79 5.97 -4.81
CA ALA A 300 -21.08 6.15 -5.49
C ALA A 300 -21.99 7.18 -4.79
N GLU A 301 -21.88 7.31 -3.48
CA GLU A 301 -22.69 8.26 -2.70
C GLU A 301 -22.13 9.67 -2.81
N ASP A 302 -20.81 9.79 -2.78
CA ASP A 302 -20.10 11.05 -3.02
C ASP A 302 -20.39 11.61 -4.41
N ALA A 303 -20.34 10.75 -5.45
CA ALA A 303 -20.67 11.15 -6.83
C ALA A 303 -22.09 11.71 -6.92
N ARG A 304 -23.06 11.03 -6.32
CA ARG A 304 -24.46 11.49 -6.31
C ARG A 304 -24.64 12.79 -5.50
N ALA A 305 -24.01 12.88 -4.33
CA ALA A 305 -24.06 14.08 -3.49
C ALA A 305 -23.42 15.29 -4.19
N ALA A 306 -22.35 15.07 -4.94
CA ALA A 306 -21.69 16.08 -5.74
C ALA A 306 -22.40 16.41 -7.05
N GLY A 307 -23.43 15.63 -7.45
CA GLY A 307 -24.17 15.81 -8.73
C GLY A 307 -23.40 15.31 -9.95
N LEU A 308 -22.51 14.32 -9.78
CA LEU A 308 -21.80 13.67 -10.88
C LEU A 308 -22.65 12.54 -11.48
N SER A 309 -22.58 12.37 -12.80
CA SER A 309 -23.26 11.28 -13.53
C SER A 309 -22.52 9.94 -13.44
N GLU A 310 -21.21 9.99 -13.17
CA GLU A 310 -20.33 8.83 -13.09
C GLU A 310 -19.44 8.93 -11.84
N ILE A 311 -18.93 7.78 -11.38
CA ILE A 311 -18.02 7.72 -10.23
C ILE A 311 -16.60 8.05 -10.75
N HIS A 312 -16.19 9.30 -10.61
CA HIS A 312 -14.85 9.78 -10.97
C HIS A 312 -14.49 11.03 -10.17
N GLY A 313 -13.21 11.35 -10.13
CA GLY A 313 -12.69 12.52 -9.44
C GLY A 313 -12.14 12.21 -8.05
N VAL A 314 -11.74 13.27 -7.37
CA VAL A 314 -11.08 13.21 -6.05
C VAL A 314 -11.80 14.16 -5.10
N LYS A 315 -12.37 13.60 -4.03
CA LYS A 315 -13.06 14.36 -2.99
C LYS A 315 -12.04 15.06 -2.08
N VAL A 316 -12.27 16.35 -1.81
CA VAL A 316 -11.53 17.14 -0.83
C VAL A 316 -12.13 16.88 0.55
N GLY A 317 -11.36 16.24 1.44
CA GLY A 317 -11.78 15.91 2.81
C GLY A 317 -11.50 17.03 3.81
N GLY A 318 -10.56 17.93 3.51
CA GLY A 318 -10.14 19.00 4.40
C GLY A 318 -8.84 19.66 3.94
N TYR A 319 -8.24 20.46 4.82
CA TYR A 319 -6.98 21.12 4.56
C TYR A 319 -5.86 20.48 5.39
N SER A 320 -4.66 20.42 4.81
CA SER A 320 -3.46 19.87 5.47
C SER A 320 -2.80 20.84 6.43
N GLY A 321 -3.38 22.01 6.65
CA GLY A 321 -2.86 23.07 7.53
C GLY A 321 -3.57 24.40 7.30
N GLU A 322 -3.32 25.37 8.19
CA GLU A 322 -3.95 26.70 8.10
C GLU A 322 -3.53 27.46 6.84
N ASP A 323 -2.29 27.27 6.40
CA ASP A 323 -1.72 27.92 5.23
C ASP A 323 -2.02 27.23 3.90
N SER A 324 -2.99 26.31 3.86
CA SER A 324 -3.39 25.58 2.66
C SER A 324 -3.59 26.50 1.44
N PRO A 325 -2.85 26.30 0.32
CA PRO A 325 -3.02 27.10 -0.88
C PRO A 325 -4.38 26.87 -1.55
N SER A 326 -4.94 25.66 -1.45
CA SER A 326 -6.29 25.37 -1.92
C SER A 326 -7.36 26.14 -1.15
N ARG A 327 -7.20 26.29 0.16
CA ARG A 327 -8.07 27.13 0.99
C ARG A 327 -8.01 28.59 0.55
N LYS A 328 -6.79 29.13 0.32
CA LYS A 328 -6.57 30.50 -0.15
C LYS A 328 -7.16 30.74 -1.53
N ALA A 329 -7.18 29.73 -2.39
CA ALA A 329 -7.77 29.77 -3.72
C ALA A 329 -9.29 29.64 -3.74
N GLY A 330 -9.94 29.18 -2.63
CA GLY A 330 -11.38 29.02 -2.52
C GLY A 330 -11.91 27.60 -2.80
N ILE A 331 -11.03 26.60 -2.87
CA ILE A 331 -11.43 25.17 -2.83
C ILE A 331 -11.89 24.85 -1.41
N GLU A 332 -12.99 24.14 -1.27
CA GLU A 332 -13.60 23.83 0.02
C GLU A 332 -13.72 22.31 0.24
N PRO A 333 -13.73 21.85 1.51
CA PRO A 333 -14.09 20.47 1.83
C PRO A 333 -15.45 20.11 1.21
N GLY A 334 -15.55 18.93 0.61
CA GLY A 334 -16.72 18.48 -0.15
C GLY A 334 -16.65 18.78 -1.65
N ASP A 335 -15.71 19.58 -2.14
CA ASP A 335 -15.45 19.72 -3.56
C ASP A 335 -14.92 18.39 -4.13
N VAL A 336 -15.33 18.08 -5.35
CA VAL A 336 -14.76 16.96 -6.11
C VAL A 336 -13.88 17.51 -7.23
N ILE A 337 -12.56 17.29 -7.14
CA ILE A 337 -11.61 17.68 -8.17
C ILE A 337 -11.77 16.71 -9.35
N VAL A 338 -12.10 17.24 -10.53
CA VAL A 338 -12.35 16.48 -11.74
C VAL A 338 -11.35 16.78 -12.88
N SER A 339 -10.57 17.86 -12.76
CA SER A 339 -9.51 18.19 -13.71
C SER A 339 -8.42 19.04 -13.08
N ILE A 340 -7.19 18.92 -13.63
CA ILE A 340 -6.07 19.84 -13.36
C ILE A 340 -5.43 20.19 -14.72
N ASP A 341 -5.30 21.50 -15.02
CA ASP A 341 -4.78 22.03 -16.29
C ASP A 341 -5.46 21.36 -17.50
N ASN A 342 -6.79 21.23 -17.46
CA ASN A 342 -7.63 20.55 -18.43
C ASN A 342 -7.37 19.04 -18.61
N ARG A 343 -6.48 18.42 -17.80
CA ARG A 343 -6.30 16.97 -17.75
C ARG A 343 -7.34 16.37 -16.84
N PRO A 344 -8.08 15.33 -17.27
CA PRO A 344 -9.09 14.70 -16.42
C PRO A 344 -8.43 14.04 -15.20
N VAL A 345 -9.08 14.15 -14.06
CA VAL A 345 -8.72 13.50 -12.79
C VAL A 345 -9.83 12.52 -12.45
N ASP A 346 -9.54 11.23 -12.53
CA ASP A 346 -10.48 10.14 -12.26
C ASP A 346 -10.34 9.57 -10.83
N ARG A 347 -9.15 9.67 -10.24
CA ARG A 347 -8.81 9.11 -8.92
C ARG A 347 -7.63 9.82 -8.27
N VAL A 348 -7.38 9.49 -6.98
CA VAL A 348 -6.28 10.08 -6.16
C VAL A 348 -4.92 9.90 -6.82
N SER A 349 -4.58 8.70 -7.33
CA SER A 349 -3.28 8.46 -7.95
C SER A 349 -3.04 9.31 -9.21
N THR A 350 -4.09 9.56 -10.01
CA THR A 350 -4.02 10.47 -11.17
C THR A 350 -3.74 11.91 -10.73
N LEU A 351 -4.45 12.41 -9.71
CA LEU A 351 -4.23 13.75 -9.14
C LEU A 351 -2.80 13.88 -8.62
N GLN A 352 -2.34 12.94 -7.82
CA GLN A 352 -0.99 12.93 -7.24
C GLN A 352 0.09 12.93 -8.32
N ARG A 353 -0.10 12.15 -9.41
CA ARG A 353 0.83 12.11 -10.54
C ARG A 353 0.91 13.44 -11.26
N ILE A 354 -0.23 14.12 -11.50
CA ILE A 354 -0.25 15.44 -12.14
C ILE A 354 0.45 16.46 -11.24
N VAL A 355 0.09 16.56 -9.96
CA VAL A 355 0.68 17.53 -9.02
C VAL A 355 2.20 17.34 -8.90
N ARG A 356 2.68 16.09 -8.84
CA ARG A 356 4.12 15.77 -8.80
C ARG A 356 4.91 16.20 -10.03
N SER A 357 4.29 16.23 -11.20
CA SER A 357 4.97 16.69 -12.42
C SER A 357 5.26 18.20 -12.40
N HIS A 358 4.79 18.90 -11.36
CA HIS A 358 4.99 20.33 -11.16
C HIS A 358 5.93 20.62 -10.00
N LYS A 359 6.47 21.83 -9.98
CA LYS A 359 7.39 22.31 -8.93
C LYS A 359 6.63 23.13 -7.87
N PRO A 360 7.17 23.23 -6.65
CA PRO A 360 6.68 24.23 -5.70
C PRO A 360 6.63 25.62 -6.32
N ASN A 361 5.57 26.37 -6.02
CA ASN A 361 5.23 27.68 -6.57
C ASN A 361 4.61 27.69 -7.98
N ASP A 362 4.53 26.59 -8.71
CA ASP A 362 3.74 26.53 -9.93
C ASP A 362 2.26 26.79 -9.62
N VAL A 363 1.54 27.36 -10.59
CA VAL A 363 0.12 27.66 -10.48
C VAL A 363 -0.65 26.69 -11.36
N LEU A 364 -1.54 25.92 -10.75
CA LEU A 364 -2.40 24.96 -11.44
C LEU A 364 -3.85 25.45 -11.54
N SER A 365 -4.47 25.24 -12.68
CA SER A 365 -5.92 25.42 -12.83
C SER A 365 -6.64 24.17 -12.39
N VAL A 366 -7.33 24.21 -11.23
CA VAL A 366 -8.03 23.08 -10.63
C VAL A 366 -9.51 23.21 -10.87
N GLY A 367 -10.07 22.30 -11.69
CA GLY A 367 -11.51 22.21 -11.95
C GLY A 367 -12.19 21.30 -10.94
N VAL A 368 -13.22 21.82 -10.28
CA VAL A 368 -14.00 21.09 -9.27
C VAL A 368 -15.49 21.08 -9.58
N VAL A 369 -16.18 20.09 -9.01
CA VAL A 369 -17.65 20.08 -8.92
C VAL A 369 -18.03 20.25 -7.47
N ARG A 370 -18.82 21.28 -7.16
CA ARG A 370 -19.35 21.63 -5.83
C ARG A 370 -20.85 21.55 -5.86
N PHE A 371 -21.45 20.47 -5.36
CA PHE A 371 -22.89 20.22 -5.31
C PHE A 371 -23.62 20.57 -6.64
N GLY A 372 -23.15 19.97 -7.74
CA GLY A 372 -23.67 20.16 -9.09
C GLY A 372 -23.11 21.35 -9.86
N ALA A 373 -22.45 22.30 -9.18
CA ALA A 373 -21.87 23.47 -9.83
C ALA A 373 -20.41 23.25 -10.20
N LYS A 374 -20.06 23.39 -11.49
CA LYS A 374 -18.65 23.37 -11.98
C LYS A 374 -17.98 24.69 -11.64
N LYS A 375 -16.78 24.63 -11.06
CA LYS A 375 -15.95 25.79 -10.72
C LYS A 375 -14.49 25.51 -11.10
N SER A 376 -13.71 26.55 -11.27
CA SER A 376 -12.26 26.45 -11.51
C SER A 376 -11.51 27.43 -10.61
N PHE A 377 -10.38 27.00 -10.06
CA PHE A 377 -9.56 27.78 -9.16
C PHE A 377 -8.09 27.69 -9.55
N ASN A 378 -7.37 28.81 -9.48
CA ASN A 378 -5.93 28.84 -9.68
C ASN A 378 -5.24 28.64 -8.32
N VAL A 379 -4.56 27.52 -8.16
CA VAL A 379 -3.89 27.14 -6.92
C VAL A 379 -2.39 27.20 -7.10
N LYS A 380 -1.72 28.04 -6.31
CA LYS A 380 -0.26 28.09 -6.27
C LYS A 380 0.26 27.02 -5.32
N LEU A 381 0.99 26.03 -5.85
CA LEU A 381 1.49 24.90 -5.07
C LEU A 381 2.46 25.33 -3.97
N LEU A 382 2.35 24.73 -2.79
CA LEU A 382 3.33 24.93 -1.70
C LEU A 382 4.43 23.86 -1.76
N GLU A 383 5.61 24.16 -1.18
CA GLU A 383 6.63 23.14 -0.91
C GLU A 383 6.34 22.48 0.45
N VAL A 384 6.19 21.16 0.45
CA VAL A 384 6.07 20.37 1.69
C VAL A 384 7.45 19.96 2.16
N GLN A 385 7.78 20.22 3.43
CA GLN A 385 9.00 19.73 4.07
C GLN A 385 8.72 18.37 4.75
N ASP A 386 9.72 17.49 4.75
CA ASP A 386 9.56 16.12 5.28
C ASP A 386 9.31 16.07 6.80
N ASP A 387 9.67 17.12 7.55
CA ASP A 387 9.45 17.21 9.00
C ASP A 387 7.96 17.35 9.39
N ASP A 388 7.11 17.82 8.48
CA ASP A 388 5.66 17.96 8.71
C ASP A 388 4.90 16.60 8.61
N ALA A 389 5.60 15.53 8.26
CA ALA A 389 4.99 14.22 8.00
C ALA A 389 4.77 13.34 9.26
N VAL A 390 5.23 13.75 10.45
CA VAL A 390 5.27 12.91 11.66
C VAL A 390 4.61 13.57 12.86
N ALA A 391 3.37 14.04 12.71
CA ALA A 391 2.50 14.35 13.85
C ALA A 391 1.38 13.32 13.94
N SER A 392 1.67 12.16 14.54
CA SER A 392 0.66 11.14 14.84
C SER A 392 0.38 11.11 16.34
N GLY A 393 -0.90 11.37 16.67
CA GLY A 393 -1.40 11.48 18.01
C GLY A 393 -1.29 10.23 18.89
N GLU A 394 -1.05 10.46 20.17
CA GLU A 394 -1.12 9.46 21.24
C GLU A 394 -2.57 9.03 21.51
N ARG A 395 -2.73 7.75 21.80
CA ARG A 395 -4.02 7.12 22.13
C ARG A 395 -4.55 7.63 23.48
N ALA A 396 -5.77 8.16 23.49
CA ALA A 396 -6.54 8.40 24.72
C ALA A 396 -7.62 7.33 24.90
N ARG A 397 -7.69 6.74 26.08
CA ARG A 397 -8.82 5.91 26.56
C ARG A 397 -9.62 6.67 27.61
N GLY A 398 -10.95 6.70 27.42
CA GLY A 398 -12.02 6.70 28.42
C GLY A 398 -12.18 7.92 29.32
N GLY A 399 -13.31 8.63 29.14
CA GLY A 399 -13.93 9.54 30.11
C GLY A 399 -15.46 9.45 29.98
N ALA A 400 -16.20 9.78 31.04
CA ALA A 400 -17.67 9.67 31.08
C ALA A 400 -18.36 10.40 29.95
N THR A 401 -19.29 9.71 29.28
CA THR A 401 -20.02 10.20 28.11
C THR A 401 -21.15 11.13 28.53
N PRO A 402 -21.28 12.35 27.95
CA PRO A 402 -22.46 13.20 28.12
C PRO A 402 -23.71 12.56 27.49
N GLU A 403 -24.90 13.05 27.89
CA GLU A 403 -26.18 12.57 27.41
C GLU A 403 -26.26 12.62 25.88
N ALA A 404 -26.39 11.45 25.25
CA ALA A 404 -26.36 11.30 23.80
C ALA A 404 -27.77 11.43 23.20
N VAL A 405 -27.90 12.08 22.03
CA VAL A 405 -29.14 12.18 21.27
C VAL A 405 -29.04 11.37 19.99
N SER A 406 -30.05 10.52 19.73
CA SER A 406 -30.10 9.67 18.55
C SER A 406 -30.75 10.38 17.36
N TYR A 407 -30.18 10.15 16.18
CA TYR A 407 -30.68 10.62 14.88
C TYR A 407 -30.94 9.41 13.97
N ASP A 408 -32.17 8.91 14.04
CA ASP A 408 -32.60 7.68 13.35
C ASP A 408 -32.37 7.76 11.82
N LYS A 409 -32.58 8.94 11.23
CA LYS A 409 -32.38 9.20 9.80
C LYS A 409 -30.96 8.88 9.29
N LEU A 410 -29.96 8.97 10.15
CA LEU A 410 -28.56 8.64 9.84
C LEU A 410 -28.10 7.37 10.58
N GLY A 411 -28.87 6.90 11.57
CA GLY A 411 -28.49 5.77 12.41
C GLY A 411 -27.28 6.08 13.30
N ILE A 412 -27.26 7.29 13.90
CA ILE A 412 -26.16 7.72 14.80
C ILE A 412 -26.73 8.28 16.11
N ALA A 413 -25.93 8.18 17.17
CA ALA A 413 -26.10 8.99 18.36
C ALA A 413 -24.93 9.94 18.54
N VAL A 414 -25.17 11.16 18.98
CA VAL A 414 -24.14 12.17 19.18
C VAL A 414 -24.25 12.86 20.54
N ALA A 415 -23.14 13.28 21.10
CA ALA A 415 -23.05 14.07 22.32
C ALA A 415 -22.05 15.23 22.14
N PRO A 416 -22.13 16.29 22.96
CA PRO A 416 -21.08 17.30 23.02
C PRO A 416 -19.70 16.65 23.29
N VAL A 417 -18.63 17.20 22.71
CA VAL A 417 -17.27 16.72 22.96
C VAL A 417 -16.94 16.88 24.45
N PRO A 418 -16.55 15.80 25.17
CA PRO A 418 -16.16 15.88 26.56
C PRO A 418 -15.02 16.86 26.80
N SER A 419 -15.10 17.64 27.89
CA SER A 419 -14.08 18.66 28.23
C SER A 419 -12.66 18.10 28.38
N GLU A 420 -12.53 16.86 28.79
CA GLU A 420 -11.25 16.16 28.90
C GLU A 420 -10.60 15.89 27.54
N LEU A 421 -11.41 15.54 26.53
CA LEU A 421 -10.95 15.40 25.14
C LEU A 421 -10.61 16.77 24.55
N ALA A 422 -11.41 17.79 24.83
CA ALA A 422 -11.20 19.15 24.35
C ALA A 422 -9.93 19.80 24.89
N GLN A 423 -9.45 19.42 26.08
CA GLN A 423 -8.21 19.94 26.70
C GLN A 423 -6.93 19.25 26.26
N ARG A 424 -7.02 18.00 25.78
CA ARG A 424 -5.83 17.19 25.41
C ARG A 424 -5.25 17.48 24.03
N SER A 425 -5.98 18.13 23.18
CA SER A 425 -5.51 18.43 21.82
C SER A 425 -5.11 19.90 21.74
N ALA A 426 -3.86 20.15 21.37
CA ALA A 426 -3.33 21.47 21.06
C ALA A 426 -3.90 22.02 19.73
N GLU A 427 -4.62 21.18 18.97
CA GLU A 427 -5.12 21.49 17.64
C GLU A 427 -6.55 22.02 17.68
N SER A 428 -6.74 23.04 16.90
CA SER A 428 -7.91 23.84 16.53
C SER A 428 -9.09 23.91 17.51
N GLU A 429 -9.47 25.12 17.87
CA GLU A 429 -10.71 25.50 18.55
C GLU A 429 -11.97 24.90 17.90
N GLN A 430 -11.89 24.47 16.63
CA GLN A 430 -13.06 23.97 15.86
C GLN A 430 -13.56 22.62 16.35
N PHE A 431 -12.69 21.64 16.68
CA PHE A 431 -13.19 20.34 17.10
C PHE A 431 -13.76 20.37 18.53
N LYS A 432 -13.31 21.31 19.38
CA LYS A 432 -13.83 21.49 20.74
C LYS A 432 -15.32 21.81 20.76
N LYS A 433 -15.86 22.34 19.66
CA LYS A 433 -17.25 22.79 19.51
C LYS A 433 -18.13 21.78 18.76
N GLY A 434 -17.57 20.72 18.16
CA GLY A 434 -18.31 19.73 17.39
C GLY A 434 -19.13 18.75 18.26
N LEU A 435 -19.74 17.77 17.61
CA LEU A 435 -20.48 16.69 18.26
C LEU A 435 -19.77 15.35 18.08
N LEU A 436 -19.42 14.71 19.18
CA LEU A 436 -18.82 13.36 19.18
C LEU A 436 -19.88 12.33 18.79
N VAL A 437 -19.57 11.46 17.85
CA VAL A 437 -20.38 10.28 17.51
C VAL A 437 -20.20 9.24 18.61
N THR A 438 -21.27 8.93 19.33
CA THR A 438 -21.23 8.01 20.48
C THR A 438 -21.76 6.62 20.16
N ASP A 439 -22.56 6.49 19.10
CA ASP A 439 -23.09 5.20 18.63
C ASP A 439 -23.35 5.26 17.13
N VAL A 440 -23.16 4.12 16.44
CA VAL A 440 -23.48 3.97 15.01
C VAL A 440 -24.25 2.67 14.80
N SER A 441 -25.53 2.79 14.46
CA SER A 441 -26.39 1.64 14.17
C SER A 441 -25.88 0.84 12.98
N SER A 442 -25.72 -0.46 13.16
CA SER A 442 -25.27 -1.39 12.10
C SER A 442 -26.23 -1.47 10.89
N ALA A 443 -27.48 -1.05 11.07
CA ALA A 443 -28.49 -0.95 10.01
C ALA A 443 -28.61 0.46 9.41
N GLY A 444 -27.91 1.45 9.97
CA GLY A 444 -28.01 2.86 9.59
C GLY A 444 -27.08 3.25 8.43
N PRO A 445 -27.37 4.39 7.76
CA PRO A 445 -26.56 4.93 6.67
C PRO A 445 -25.10 5.25 7.06
N ALA A 446 -24.86 5.56 8.33
CA ALA A 446 -23.54 5.89 8.85
C ALA A 446 -22.64 4.66 9.09
N TYR A 447 -23.20 3.43 9.01
CA TYR A 447 -22.44 2.21 9.23
C TYR A 447 -21.24 2.10 8.29
N LYS A 448 -20.07 1.80 8.85
CA LYS A 448 -18.76 1.76 8.16
C LYS A 448 -18.23 3.10 7.62
N LYS A 449 -18.99 4.18 7.75
CA LYS A 449 -18.59 5.54 7.37
C LYS A 449 -18.18 6.40 8.56
N LEU A 450 -18.90 6.28 9.66
CA LEU A 450 -18.56 6.96 10.92
C LEU A 450 -18.06 5.92 11.94
N ILE A 451 -17.20 6.38 12.84
CA ILE A 451 -16.54 5.55 13.87
C ILE A 451 -16.96 6.08 15.25
N GLU A 452 -17.59 5.21 16.04
CA GLU A 452 -17.99 5.49 17.43
C GLU A 452 -16.79 5.93 18.28
N GLU A 453 -17.00 6.92 19.15
CA GLU A 453 -16.03 7.49 20.08
C GLU A 453 -14.73 8.00 19.43
N ARG A 454 -14.71 8.15 18.10
CA ARG A 454 -13.57 8.63 17.33
C ARG A 454 -13.87 9.78 16.40
N ASP A 455 -15.10 9.87 15.95
CA ASP A 455 -15.49 10.87 14.97
C ASP A 455 -16.27 12.00 15.63
N ILE A 456 -15.89 13.24 15.27
CA ILE A 456 -16.54 14.46 15.70
C ILE A 456 -17.12 15.15 14.48
N ILE A 457 -18.43 15.36 14.45
CA ILE A 457 -19.13 16.10 13.40
C ILE A 457 -18.90 17.59 13.63
N LEU A 458 -18.29 18.27 12.65
CA LEU A 458 -17.96 19.69 12.70
C LEU A 458 -18.96 20.55 11.94
N GLU A 459 -19.36 20.10 10.74
CA GLU A 459 -20.23 20.84 9.84
C GLU A 459 -21.15 19.91 9.06
N VAL A 460 -22.32 20.41 8.68
CA VAL A 460 -23.14 19.87 7.61
C VAL A 460 -22.86 20.70 6.36
N LEU A 461 -22.26 20.09 5.35
CA LEU A 461 -21.86 20.73 4.10
C LEU A 461 -23.01 20.80 3.10
N ASN A 462 -23.83 19.75 3.07
CA ASN A 462 -25.05 19.63 2.27
C ASN A 462 -26.17 19.06 3.15
N PRO A 463 -27.37 19.64 3.17
CA PRO A 463 -27.90 20.67 2.26
C PRO A 463 -27.36 22.07 2.53
N ALA A 464 -27.32 22.88 1.46
CA ALA A 464 -26.93 24.28 1.56
C ALA A 464 -27.97 25.12 2.33
N PRO A 465 -27.57 26.22 3.01
CA PRO A 465 -26.17 26.66 3.21
C PRO A 465 -25.43 25.77 4.18
N ARG A 466 -24.09 25.72 4.09
CA ARG A 466 -23.26 25.05 5.09
C ARG A 466 -23.57 25.51 6.50
N MET A 467 -23.56 24.59 7.43
CA MET A 467 -23.86 24.85 8.82
C MET A 467 -22.82 24.24 9.74
N VAL A 468 -22.11 25.09 10.50
CA VAL A 468 -21.25 24.64 11.60
C VAL A 468 -22.16 24.02 12.67
N VAL A 469 -21.75 22.85 13.17
CA VAL A 469 -22.51 22.11 14.18
C VAL A 469 -21.80 22.25 15.52
N THR A 470 -22.38 23.02 16.43
CA THR A 470 -21.85 23.21 17.79
C THR A 470 -22.85 22.67 18.85
N SER A 471 -24.03 22.28 18.43
CA SER A 471 -25.09 21.74 19.30
C SER A 471 -25.93 20.71 18.55
N GLN A 472 -26.52 19.80 19.32
CA GLN A 472 -27.47 18.80 18.82
C GLN A 472 -28.66 19.44 18.05
N GLY A 473 -29.18 20.57 18.53
CA GLY A 473 -30.26 21.28 17.85
C GLY A 473 -29.86 21.92 16.50
N GLU A 474 -28.61 22.23 16.30
CA GLU A 474 -28.09 22.68 15.00
C GLU A 474 -27.99 21.54 14.00
N LEU A 475 -27.50 20.37 14.44
CA LEU A 475 -27.47 19.16 13.62
C LEU A 475 -28.91 18.75 13.21
N GLU A 476 -29.84 18.76 14.14
CA GLU A 476 -31.25 18.45 13.87
C GLU A 476 -31.88 19.40 12.85
N ARG A 477 -31.65 20.72 12.99
CA ARG A 477 -32.13 21.73 12.04
C ARG A 477 -31.52 21.56 10.64
N ALA A 478 -30.27 21.17 10.55
CA ALA A 478 -29.60 20.92 9.28
C ALA A 478 -30.17 19.65 8.62
N LEU A 479 -30.25 18.55 9.36
CA LEU A 479 -30.76 17.26 8.87
C LEU A 479 -32.28 17.29 8.62
N GLY A 480 -33.03 18.15 9.32
CA GLY A 480 -34.48 18.34 9.11
C GLY A 480 -34.84 18.82 7.70
N LYS A 481 -33.90 19.44 6.99
CA LYS A 481 -34.05 19.88 5.60
C LYS A 481 -33.85 18.79 4.58
N VAL A 482 -33.25 17.64 4.97
CA VAL A 482 -32.95 16.52 4.08
C VAL A 482 -34.11 15.53 4.06
N LYS A 483 -34.61 15.22 2.87
CA LYS A 483 -35.70 14.25 2.68
C LYS A 483 -35.11 12.83 2.63
N SER A 484 -35.96 11.84 2.96
CA SER A 484 -35.61 10.43 2.75
C SER A 484 -35.19 10.19 1.30
N GLY A 485 -34.06 9.48 1.13
CA GLY A 485 -33.44 9.21 -0.16
C GLY A 485 -32.46 10.27 -0.65
N GLU A 486 -32.44 11.48 -0.07
CA GLU A 486 -31.42 12.51 -0.36
C GLU A 486 -30.13 12.27 0.44
N TYR A 487 -29.11 13.07 0.18
CA TYR A 487 -27.80 12.92 0.82
C TYR A 487 -27.52 14.07 1.80
N ALA A 488 -27.12 13.72 3.02
CA ALA A 488 -26.46 14.64 3.94
C ALA A 488 -24.95 14.46 3.82
N THR A 489 -24.21 15.56 3.63
CA THR A 489 -22.75 15.53 3.56
C THR A 489 -22.18 16.22 4.79
N LEU A 490 -21.36 15.51 5.55
CA LEU A 490 -20.82 15.94 6.84
C LEU A 490 -19.31 16.16 6.72
N LEU A 491 -18.80 17.20 7.36
CA LEU A 491 -17.38 17.35 7.67
C LEU A 491 -17.13 16.75 9.05
N VAL A 492 -16.27 15.75 9.10
CA VAL A 492 -15.99 14.95 10.29
C VAL A 492 -14.52 15.03 10.63
N TYR A 493 -14.17 15.23 11.90
CA TYR A 493 -12.80 15.12 12.41
C TYR A 493 -12.60 13.76 13.08
N ASN A 494 -11.56 13.02 12.70
CA ASN A 494 -11.24 11.75 13.34
C ASN A 494 -10.11 11.93 14.36
N LEU A 495 -10.38 11.54 15.61
CA LEU A 495 -9.46 11.69 16.74
C LEU A 495 -8.19 10.84 16.62
N ASP A 496 -8.28 9.65 16.02
CA ASP A 496 -7.12 8.75 15.88
C ASP A 496 -6.16 9.20 14.75
N GLN A 497 -6.72 9.82 13.72
CA GLN A 497 -5.99 10.25 12.52
C GLN A 497 -5.54 11.72 12.59
N GLY A 498 -6.13 12.53 13.50
CA GLY A 498 -5.87 13.96 13.61
C GLY A 498 -6.28 14.75 12.36
N GLN A 499 -7.25 14.27 11.57
CA GLN A 499 -7.61 14.84 10.27
C GLN A 499 -9.10 14.94 10.07
N THR A 500 -9.49 15.91 9.24
CA THR A 500 -10.86 16.00 8.74
C THR A 500 -11.07 15.14 7.50
N ARG A 501 -12.29 14.63 7.35
CA ARG A 501 -12.76 13.98 6.15
C ARG A 501 -14.22 14.34 5.89
N VAL A 502 -14.65 14.15 4.65
CA VAL A 502 -16.05 14.39 4.25
C VAL A 502 -16.74 13.06 4.03
N GLU A 503 -17.91 12.89 4.67
CA GLU A 503 -18.73 11.70 4.54
C GLU A 503 -20.12 12.06 4.01
N SER A 504 -20.51 11.41 2.91
CA SER A 504 -21.85 11.54 2.32
C SER A 504 -22.72 10.36 2.74
N LEU A 505 -23.85 10.64 3.38
CA LEU A 505 -24.77 9.67 3.96
C LEU A 505 -26.13 9.80 3.30
N ARG A 506 -26.70 8.70 2.80
CA ARG A 506 -28.06 8.69 2.27
C ARG A 506 -29.07 8.62 3.39
N VAL A 507 -29.87 9.66 3.56
CA VAL A 507 -30.90 9.75 4.63
C VAL A 507 -32.01 8.71 4.39
N GLN A 508 -32.36 7.95 5.44
CA GLN A 508 -33.48 6.98 5.44
C GLN A 508 -34.81 7.62 5.71
#